data_c18acbb9ebbeb098e6c832ab2da92932
#
_entry.id   c18acbb9ebbeb098e6c832ab2da92932
#
_cell.length_a   1.000
_cell.length_b   1.000
_cell.length_c   1.000
_cell.angle_alpha   90.00
_cell.angle_beta   90.00
_cell.angle_gamma   90.00
#
_symmetry.space_group_name_H-M   'P 1'
#
loop_
_entity.id
_entity.type
_entity.pdbx_description
1 polymer ?
#
loop_
_entity_poly.entity_id
_entity_poly.type
_entity_poly.pdbx_seq_one_letter_code
_entity_poly.pdbx_strand_id
1 'polypeptide(L)'
;MKTELKWIKELEMYSNEEKYLFFLMDISLNLVMPKIEEKTGVAEPIALYLDRKIGTSKMYVSQDDVRGNIGYEWFLNEEKFEGYLSEVDDVLKNAKVFREKMDNLDLVNVSFHEMINIFAENMSDLIQMRVLTYFTIHSYSWKIDESLRDELLETVPEENINQVLGVLTLQGERNAIEDERYEWLKEIVLPTFNEAVDFNNIKEGNVVFEKIKAHLNKYKNYPAGFDTDPWDIKYFLDTFKEDFCMGRSFIEEEFIKLRDKKEISEEQKIEWIKKYNLNGGLLKKAYILGKLGEVRFNLRVLGWSFYLYVFRKFLDLCSAKSGLSKIEIGSLYYEELLELLKNGFVVNPEIKKKIDERKKGDVLIITTPNGGCKVLLGEVAEEKFYSEIETKKETVLIEEFTGEVACRKGIVRGKVFIFRCGSSGFTKRISEFPKGSILVANLTLPLLMPAIRKSKAIVTDHGGITCHAAIVSRELGIPCIIGADIATKVLNDGDLIEVDTEKGIVKIIERAK
;
A
#
# COMPACT_ATOMS: atom_id res chain seq x y z
N MET A 1 -17.14 -24.73 -25.54
CA MET A 1 -16.04 -24.94 -24.59
C MET A 1 -16.21 -23.90 -23.47
N LYS A 2 -16.74 -24.30 -22.31
CA LYS A 2 -16.74 -23.42 -21.13
C LYS A 2 -15.30 -23.41 -20.64
N THR A 3 -14.57 -22.35 -20.92
CA THR A 3 -13.31 -22.06 -20.26
C THR A 3 -13.69 -21.79 -18.80
N GLU A 4 -13.40 -22.72 -17.90
CA GLU A 4 -13.46 -22.47 -16.46
C GLU A 4 -12.40 -21.39 -16.17
N LEU A 5 -12.86 -20.16 -16.04
CA LEU A 5 -12.03 -19.08 -15.53
C LEU A 5 -11.67 -19.42 -14.09
N LYS A 6 -10.47 -19.88 -13.87
CA LYS A 6 -9.91 -20.02 -12.52
C LYS A 6 -9.51 -18.62 -12.07
N TRP A 7 -10.21 -18.09 -11.07
CA TRP A 7 -9.93 -16.76 -10.53
C TRP A 7 -8.92 -16.86 -9.38
N ILE A 8 -7.92 -15.98 -9.39
CA ILE A 8 -7.00 -15.77 -8.27
C ILE A 8 -7.52 -14.60 -7.44
N LYS A 9 -7.64 -14.78 -6.14
CA LYS A 9 -7.92 -13.70 -5.20
C LYS A 9 -6.65 -12.86 -5.04
N GLU A 10 -6.63 -11.67 -5.64
CA GLU A 10 -5.39 -10.88 -5.66
C GLU A 10 -5.31 -9.84 -4.55
N LEU A 11 -6.41 -9.27 -4.07
CA LEU A 11 -6.38 -8.25 -3.03
C LEU A 11 -7.75 -8.05 -2.37
N GLU A 12 -7.80 -8.11 -1.05
CA GLU A 12 -8.82 -7.37 -0.32
C GLU A 12 -8.44 -5.88 -0.40
N MET A 13 -8.99 -5.20 -1.39
CA MET A 13 -8.82 -3.77 -1.53
C MET A 13 -9.84 -3.08 -0.63
N TYR A 14 -9.34 -2.38 0.39
CA TYR A 14 -10.11 -1.48 1.25
C TYR A 14 -11.22 -2.13 2.10
N SER A 15 -10.82 -2.71 3.24
CA SER A 15 -11.75 -3.02 4.31
C SER A 15 -12.29 -1.71 4.93
N ASN A 16 -13.61 -1.61 5.08
CA ASN A 16 -14.35 -0.73 5.97
C ASN A 16 -14.72 0.69 5.56
N GLU A 17 -14.41 1.21 4.38
CA GLU A 17 -15.06 2.45 3.95
C GLU A 17 -16.03 2.21 2.79
N GLU A 18 -17.21 1.71 3.10
CA GLU A 18 -18.36 1.59 2.18
C GLU A 18 -18.66 2.88 1.37
N LYS A 19 -18.14 4.02 1.84
CA LYS A 19 -18.58 5.35 1.40
C LYS A 19 -18.22 5.67 -0.04
N TYR A 20 -17.08 5.15 -0.55
CA TYR A 20 -16.60 5.54 -1.87
C TYR A 20 -16.13 4.37 -2.74
N LEU A 21 -16.40 3.17 -2.29
CA LEU A 21 -15.82 1.96 -2.87
C LEU A 21 -16.29 1.73 -4.31
N PHE A 22 -17.58 1.99 -4.58
CA PHE A 22 -18.13 1.86 -5.93
C PHE A 22 -17.41 2.78 -6.93
N PHE A 23 -17.15 4.02 -6.54
CA PHE A 23 -16.43 4.98 -7.37
C PHE A 23 -14.97 4.55 -7.64
N LEU A 24 -14.28 4.03 -6.63
CA LEU A 24 -12.90 3.53 -6.80
C LEU A 24 -12.86 2.29 -7.70
N MET A 25 -13.89 1.44 -7.65
CA MET A 25 -14.06 0.31 -8.55
C MET A 25 -14.28 0.78 -9.98
N ASP A 26 -15.12 1.79 -10.19
CA ASP A 26 -15.37 2.42 -11.49
C ASP A 26 -14.09 2.98 -12.10
N ILE A 27 -13.31 3.77 -11.34
CA ILE A 27 -12.01 4.29 -11.80
C ILE A 27 -11.10 3.13 -12.24
N SER A 28 -11.00 2.09 -11.42
CA SER A 28 -10.10 0.99 -11.70
C SER A 28 -10.47 0.27 -12.99
N LEU A 29 -11.75 -0.05 -13.21
CA LEU A 29 -12.18 -0.86 -14.35
C LEU A 29 -12.47 -0.04 -15.61
N ASN A 30 -13.10 1.11 -15.48
CA ASN A 30 -13.52 1.89 -16.65
C ASN A 30 -12.45 2.90 -17.12
N LEU A 31 -11.53 3.33 -16.26
CA LEU A 31 -10.56 4.36 -16.61
C LEU A 31 -9.10 3.86 -16.60
N VAL A 32 -8.74 2.94 -15.70
CA VAL A 32 -7.37 2.41 -15.62
C VAL A 32 -7.15 1.20 -16.52
N MET A 33 -8.06 0.22 -16.49
CA MET A 33 -7.89 -1.02 -17.28
C MET A 33 -7.80 -0.81 -18.78
N PRO A 34 -8.61 0.05 -19.44
CA PRO A 34 -8.44 0.31 -20.87
C PRO A 34 -7.06 0.88 -21.24
N LYS A 35 -6.46 1.68 -20.34
CA LYS A 35 -5.10 2.20 -20.57
C LYS A 35 -4.02 1.13 -20.40
N ILE A 36 -4.26 0.15 -19.54
CA ILE A 36 -3.37 -1.01 -19.40
C ILE A 36 -3.47 -1.89 -20.66
N GLU A 37 -4.68 -2.13 -21.16
CA GLU A 37 -4.90 -2.85 -22.42
C GLU A 37 -4.22 -2.14 -23.60
N GLU A 38 -4.33 -0.81 -23.69
CA GLU A 38 -3.63 -0.01 -24.70
C GLU A 38 -2.10 -0.19 -24.63
N LYS A 39 -1.52 -0.23 -23.42
CA LYS A 39 -0.07 -0.41 -23.23
C LYS A 39 0.41 -1.85 -23.48
N THR A 40 -0.38 -2.84 -23.14
CA THR A 40 0.01 -4.26 -23.18
C THR A 40 -0.48 -4.98 -24.42
N GLY A 41 -1.50 -4.46 -25.08
CA GLY A 41 -2.22 -5.12 -26.18
C GLY A 41 -3.13 -6.27 -25.72
N VAL A 42 -3.37 -6.41 -24.42
CA VAL A 42 -4.14 -7.53 -23.85
C VAL A 42 -5.24 -7.03 -22.92
N ALA A 43 -6.48 -7.39 -23.25
CA ALA A 43 -7.62 -7.21 -22.36
C ALA A 43 -7.59 -8.26 -21.24
N GLU A 44 -7.60 -7.80 -20.01
CA GLU A 44 -7.55 -8.69 -18.86
C GLU A 44 -8.93 -8.87 -18.23
N PRO A 45 -9.37 -10.12 -17.99
CA PRO A 45 -10.57 -10.36 -17.23
C PRO A 45 -10.33 -10.08 -15.73
N ILE A 46 -11.07 -9.11 -15.20
CA ILE A 46 -11.06 -8.74 -13.79
C ILE A 46 -12.49 -8.75 -13.27
N ALA A 47 -12.66 -9.22 -12.04
CA ALA A 47 -13.88 -9.06 -11.28
C ALA A 47 -13.61 -8.30 -9.98
N LEU A 48 -14.42 -7.29 -9.70
CA LEU A 48 -14.45 -6.58 -8.42
C LEU A 48 -15.79 -6.86 -7.74
N TYR A 49 -15.74 -7.40 -6.54
CA TYR A 49 -16.92 -7.69 -5.74
C TYR A 49 -16.93 -6.84 -4.47
N LEU A 50 -18.02 -6.14 -4.26
CA LEU A 50 -18.30 -5.37 -3.05
C LEU A 50 -19.34 -6.10 -2.23
N ASP A 51 -18.93 -6.66 -1.09
CA ASP A 51 -19.81 -7.24 -0.10
C ASP A 51 -20.32 -6.14 0.84
N ARG A 52 -21.57 -5.74 0.66
CA ARG A 52 -22.20 -4.68 1.47
C ARG A 52 -22.54 -5.13 2.89
N LYS A 53 -22.67 -6.44 3.14
CA LYS A 53 -22.97 -6.98 4.46
C LYS A 53 -21.75 -6.87 5.39
N ILE A 54 -20.56 -7.07 4.80
CA ILE A 54 -19.28 -7.05 5.54
C ILE A 54 -18.56 -5.70 5.37
N GLY A 55 -18.92 -4.90 4.37
CA GLY A 55 -18.25 -3.64 4.05
C GLY A 55 -16.85 -3.85 3.43
N THR A 56 -16.63 -4.93 2.70
CA THR A 56 -15.35 -5.26 2.08
C THR A 56 -15.46 -5.36 0.57
N SER A 57 -14.36 -5.08 -0.14
CA SER A 57 -14.25 -5.36 -1.57
C SER A 57 -13.14 -6.37 -1.83
N LYS A 58 -13.35 -7.17 -2.87
CA LYS A 58 -12.41 -8.18 -3.31
C LYS A 58 -12.18 -8.02 -4.81
N MET A 59 -10.91 -8.07 -5.22
CA MET A 59 -10.52 -8.08 -6.63
C MET A 59 -10.06 -9.48 -7.02
N TYR A 60 -10.54 -9.96 -8.13
CA TYR A 60 -10.18 -11.25 -8.72
C TYR A 60 -9.65 -11.04 -10.12
N VAL A 61 -8.64 -11.81 -10.47
CA VAL A 61 -8.03 -11.83 -11.80
C VAL A 61 -8.01 -13.24 -12.33
N SER A 62 -7.94 -13.41 -13.64
CA SER A 62 -7.80 -14.74 -14.25
C SER A 62 -6.51 -15.41 -13.80
N GLN A 63 -6.58 -16.74 -13.59
CA GLN A 63 -5.41 -17.56 -13.29
C GLN A 63 -4.51 -17.81 -14.52
N ASP A 64 -4.93 -17.35 -15.71
CA ASP A 64 -4.09 -17.52 -16.87
C ASP A 64 -2.80 -16.72 -16.72
N ASP A 65 -1.69 -17.35 -17.12
CA ASP A 65 -0.32 -16.82 -17.06
C ASP A 65 -0.07 -15.53 -17.88
N VAL A 66 -1.13 -14.92 -18.39
CA VAL A 66 -1.09 -13.80 -19.32
C VAL A 66 -0.29 -12.64 -18.75
N ARG A 67 -0.61 -12.20 -17.52
CA ARG A 67 0.09 -11.08 -16.88
C ARG A 67 1.54 -11.37 -16.59
N GLY A 68 1.81 -12.54 -16.03
CA GLY A 68 3.18 -12.97 -15.75
C GLY A 68 4.02 -13.06 -17.01
N ASN A 69 3.46 -13.57 -18.13
CA ASN A 69 4.13 -13.58 -19.43
C ASN A 69 4.38 -12.17 -19.96
N ILE A 70 3.36 -11.30 -19.94
CA ILE A 70 3.51 -9.90 -20.35
C ILE A 70 4.58 -9.21 -19.52
N GLY A 71 4.51 -9.33 -18.19
CA GLY A 71 5.48 -8.72 -17.29
C GLY A 71 6.89 -9.25 -17.51
N TYR A 72 7.04 -10.57 -17.69
CA TYR A 72 8.32 -11.19 -17.95
C TYR A 72 8.97 -10.67 -19.24
N GLU A 73 8.23 -10.67 -20.34
CA GLU A 73 8.73 -10.18 -21.63
C GLU A 73 8.98 -8.67 -21.63
N TRP A 74 8.11 -7.92 -20.97
CA TRP A 74 8.14 -6.47 -21.00
C TRP A 74 9.25 -5.90 -20.13
N PHE A 75 9.40 -6.38 -18.90
CA PHE A 75 10.39 -5.86 -17.97
C PHE A 75 11.82 -6.35 -18.28
N LEU A 76 11.98 -7.53 -18.90
CA LEU A 76 13.30 -7.99 -19.37
C LEU A 76 13.75 -7.29 -20.65
N ASN A 77 12.84 -6.61 -21.37
CA ASN A 77 13.20 -5.74 -22.47
C ASN A 77 13.69 -4.40 -21.92
N GLU A 78 14.96 -4.09 -22.14
CA GLU A 78 15.64 -2.92 -21.56
C GLU A 78 14.98 -1.60 -21.99
N GLU A 79 14.68 -1.42 -23.27
CA GLU A 79 14.05 -0.21 -23.80
C GLU A 79 12.67 0.03 -23.17
N LYS A 80 11.85 -1.01 -23.05
CA LYS A 80 10.53 -0.92 -22.42
C LYS A 80 10.62 -0.61 -20.93
N PHE A 81 11.58 -1.24 -20.24
CA PHE A 81 11.75 -1.03 -18.81
C PHE A 81 12.26 0.38 -18.49
N GLU A 82 13.27 0.86 -19.22
CA GLU A 82 13.78 2.23 -19.08
C GLU A 82 12.71 3.28 -19.46
N GLY A 83 11.94 3.02 -20.53
CA GLY A 83 10.80 3.87 -20.89
C GLY A 83 9.76 3.95 -19.76
N TYR A 84 9.44 2.83 -19.12
CA TYR A 84 8.56 2.79 -17.97
C TYR A 84 9.12 3.60 -16.79
N LEU A 85 10.41 3.46 -16.46
CA LEU A 85 11.05 4.22 -15.39
C LEU A 85 11.03 5.72 -15.67
N SER A 86 11.24 6.13 -16.93
CA SER A 86 11.14 7.54 -17.33
C SER A 86 9.71 8.10 -17.15
N GLU A 87 8.67 7.33 -17.52
CA GLU A 87 7.28 7.74 -17.26
C GLU A 87 7.00 7.87 -15.75
N VAL A 88 7.54 6.97 -14.93
CA VAL A 88 7.43 7.05 -13.46
C VAL A 88 8.04 8.35 -12.94
N ASP A 89 9.24 8.69 -13.39
CA ASP A 89 9.91 9.93 -12.96
C ASP A 89 9.12 11.18 -13.34
N ASP A 90 8.52 11.20 -14.52
CA ASP A 90 7.72 12.34 -14.98
C ASP A 90 6.43 12.51 -14.15
N VAL A 91 5.71 11.43 -13.86
CA VAL A 91 4.50 11.54 -13.03
C VAL A 91 4.83 11.89 -11.58
N LEU A 92 5.97 11.46 -11.04
CA LEU A 92 6.42 11.87 -9.70
C LEU A 92 6.80 13.36 -9.63
N LYS A 93 7.42 13.91 -10.69
CA LYS A 93 7.67 15.36 -10.80
C LYS A 93 6.36 16.15 -10.85
N ASN A 94 5.39 15.70 -11.66
CA ASN A 94 4.06 16.31 -11.73
C ASN A 94 3.34 16.27 -10.39
N ALA A 95 3.38 15.12 -9.69
CA ALA A 95 2.80 14.98 -8.36
C ALA A 95 3.39 15.96 -7.34
N LYS A 96 4.69 16.22 -7.42
CA LYS A 96 5.35 17.22 -6.57
C LYS A 96 4.79 18.63 -6.84
N VAL A 97 4.70 19.03 -8.10
CA VAL A 97 4.15 20.33 -8.50
C VAL A 97 2.68 20.47 -8.06
N PHE A 98 1.87 19.43 -8.28
CA PHE A 98 0.47 19.41 -7.86
C PHE A 98 0.34 19.54 -6.33
N ARG A 99 1.19 18.86 -5.58
CA ARG A 99 1.21 18.93 -4.10
C ARG A 99 1.52 20.34 -3.62
N GLU A 100 2.56 20.99 -4.17
CA GLU A 100 2.93 22.36 -3.84
C GLU A 100 1.79 23.36 -4.17
N LYS A 101 1.07 23.14 -5.28
CA LYS A 101 -0.14 23.90 -5.64
C LYS A 101 -1.23 23.74 -4.58
N MET A 102 -1.53 22.48 -4.17
CA MET A 102 -2.58 22.18 -3.23
C MET A 102 -2.29 22.62 -1.79
N ASP A 103 -1.02 22.69 -1.39
CA ASP A 103 -0.62 23.17 -0.06
C ASP A 103 -0.95 24.66 0.17
N ASN A 104 -1.04 25.43 -0.91
CA ASN A 104 -1.34 26.86 -0.88
C ASN A 104 -2.80 27.19 -1.25
N LEU A 105 -3.65 26.18 -1.48
CA LEU A 105 -4.99 26.36 -2.00
C LEU A 105 -6.07 26.04 -0.96
N ASP A 106 -7.02 26.96 -0.80
CA ASP A 106 -8.25 26.72 -0.04
C ASP A 106 -9.40 26.35 -1.01
N LEU A 107 -9.68 25.05 -1.13
CA LEU A 107 -10.75 24.53 -2.01
C LEU A 107 -12.14 25.11 -1.72
N VAL A 108 -12.38 25.65 -0.53
CA VAL A 108 -13.69 26.25 -0.18
C VAL A 108 -13.87 27.61 -0.84
N ASN A 109 -12.78 28.34 -1.04
CA ASN A 109 -12.79 29.72 -1.52
C ASN A 109 -12.38 29.90 -2.98
N VAL A 110 -12.01 28.81 -3.69
CA VAL A 110 -11.72 28.87 -5.13
C VAL A 110 -12.98 29.10 -5.95
N SER A 111 -12.83 29.69 -7.14
CA SER A 111 -13.94 29.82 -8.08
C SER A 111 -14.46 28.44 -8.53
N PHE A 112 -15.75 28.37 -8.87
CA PHE A 112 -16.36 27.14 -9.35
C PHE A 112 -15.64 26.54 -10.57
N HIS A 113 -15.24 27.38 -11.51
CA HIS A 113 -14.51 26.96 -12.70
C HIS A 113 -13.12 26.39 -12.35
N GLU A 114 -12.41 27.04 -11.46
CA GLU A 114 -11.09 26.58 -11.00
C GLU A 114 -11.21 25.26 -10.24
N MET A 115 -12.24 25.08 -9.42
CA MET A 115 -12.52 23.84 -8.73
C MET A 115 -12.71 22.66 -9.69
N ILE A 116 -13.47 22.84 -10.78
CA ILE A 116 -13.65 21.81 -11.81
C ILE A 116 -12.33 21.47 -12.48
N ASN A 117 -11.50 22.47 -12.80
CA ASN A 117 -10.19 22.26 -13.42
C ASN A 117 -9.25 21.47 -12.51
N ILE A 118 -9.18 21.82 -11.22
CA ILE A 118 -8.37 21.10 -10.23
C ILE A 118 -8.87 19.66 -10.07
N PHE A 119 -10.19 19.44 -10.06
CA PHE A 119 -10.75 18.09 -9.98
C PHE A 119 -10.36 17.26 -11.21
N ALA A 120 -10.48 17.81 -12.41
CA ALA A 120 -10.11 17.14 -13.66
C ALA A 120 -8.60 16.83 -13.71
N GLU A 121 -7.74 17.75 -13.31
CA GLU A 121 -6.29 17.57 -13.19
C GLU A 121 -5.99 16.45 -12.19
N ASN A 122 -6.55 16.52 -10.98
CA ASN A 122 -6.38 15.50 -9.95
C ASN A 122 -6.77 14.10 -10.45
N MET A 123 -7.87 13.98 -11.17
CA MET A 123 -8.34 12.70 -11.68
C MET A 123 -7.48 12.17 -12.81
N SER A 124 -7.02 13.03 -13.73
CA SER A 124 -6.12 12.65 -14.82
C SER A 124 -4.82 12.08 -14.27
N ASP A 125 -4.22 12.78 -13.33
CA ASP A 125 -2.95 12.37 -12.71
C ASP A 125 -3.12 11.11 -11.85
N LEU A 126 -4.21 11.01 -11.09
CA LEU A 126 -4.55 9.81 -10.32
C LEU A 126 -4.65 8.57 -11.22
N ILE A 127 -5.33 8.68 -12.36
CA ILE A 127 -5.48 7.58 -13.32
C ILE A 127 -4.11 7.17 -13.87
N GLN A 128 -3.29 8.13 -14.29
CA GLN A 128 -1.95 7.85 -14.82
C GLN A 128 -1.06 7.16 -13.76
N MET A 129 -1.05 7.67 -12.53
CA MET A 129 -0.36 7.05 -11.41
C MET A 129 -0.82 5.61 -11.15
N ARG A 130 -2.14 5.38 -11.21
CA ARG A 130 -2.71 4.04 -11.02
C ARG A 130 -2.30 3.07 -12.13
N VAL A 131 -2.28 3.52 -13.39
CA VAL A 131 -1.78 2.70 -14.51
C VAL A 131 -0.34 2.25 -14.25
N LEU A 132 0.56 3.17 -13.89
CA LEU A 132 1.96 2.84 -13.63
C LEU A 132 2.12 1.97 -12.37
N THR A 133 1.35 2.24 -11.31
CA THR A 133 1.38 1.41 -10.10
C THR A 133 0.90 -0.01 -10.38
N TYR A 134 -0.06 -0.18 -11.29
CA TYR A 134 -0.62 -1.49 -11.64
C TYR A 134 0.43 -2.45 -12.18
N PHE A 135 1.39 -1.94 -12.98
CA PHE A 135 2.51 -2.77 -13.47
C PHE A 135 3.46 -3.25 -12.38
N THR A 136 3.46 -2.61 -11.21
CA THR A 136 4.32 -3.03 -10.09
C THR A 136 3.70 -4.10 -9.20
N ILE A 137 2.44 -4.49 -9.42
CA ILE A 137 1.78 -5.53 -8.62
C ILE A 137 2.38 -6.91 -8.92
N HIS A 138 2.24 -7.79 -7.94
CA HIS A 138 2.85 -9.13 -8.01
C HIS A 138 2.42 -9.93 -9.26
N SER A 139 1.18 -9.77 -9.72
CA SER A 139 0.67 -10.49 -10.90
C SER A 139 1.45 -10.23 -12.20
N TYR A 140 2.18 -9.12 -12.33
CA TYR A 140 3.07 -8.86 -13.45
C TYR A 140 4.52 -9.32 -13.22
N SER A 141 4.95 -9.38 -11.97
CA SER A 141 6.34 -9.69 -11.61
C SER A 141 6.57 -11.14 -11.17
N TRP A 142 5.52 -11.92 -10.92
CA TRP A 142 5.63 -13.24 -10.30
C TRP A 142 6.48 -14.23 -11.14
N LYS A 143 6.40 -14.18 -12.47
CA LYS A 143 7.24 -15.03 -13.34
C LYS A 143 8.71 -14.67 -13.27
N ILE A 144 9.02 -13.39 -13.05
CA ILE A 144 10.42 -12.99 -12.85
C ILE A 144 10.89 -13.52 -11.49
N ASP A 145 10.05 -13.44 -10.46
CA ASP A 145 10.36 -13.97 -9.13
C ASP A 145 10.52 -15.50 -9.17
N GLU A 146 9.59 -16.22 -9.79
CA GLU A 146 9.65 -17.67 -9.97
C GLU A 146 10.93 -18.09 -10.73
N SER A 147 11.17 -17.49 -11.90
CA SER A 147 12.38 -17.77 -12.69
C SER A 147 13.66 -17.44 -11.93
N LEU A 148 13.67 -16.39 -11.12
CA LEU A 148 14.82 -16.04 -10.29
C LEU A 148 15.03 -17.07 -9.16
N ARG A 149 13.95 -17.55 -8.55
CA ARG A 149 14.01 -18.60 -7.50
C ARG A 149 14.52 -19.91 -8.05
N ASP A 150 14.01 -20.33 -9.22
CA ASP A 150 14.44 -21.57 -9.88
C ASP A 150 15.94 -21.53 -10.22
N GLU A 151 16.44 -20.42 -10.77
CA GLU A 151 17.88 -20.26 -11.05
C GLU A 151 18.72 -20.21 -9.77
N LEU A 152 18.22 -19.60 -8.69
CA LEU A 152 18.91 -19.59 -7.41
C LEU A 152 19.01 -21.00 -6.79
N LEU A 153 17.98 -21.84 -6.93
CA LEU A 153 17.99 -23.22 -6.43
C LEU A 153 19.08 -24.10 -7.07
N GLU A 154 19.62 -23.73 -8.24
CA GLU A 154 20.74 -24.44 -8.85
C GLU A 154 22.05 -24.28 -8.07
N THR A 155 22.21 -23.19 -7.31
CA THR A 155 23.49 -22.83 -6.67
C THR A 155 23.36 -22.46 -5.19
N VAL A 156 22.15 -22.13 -4.71
CA VAL A 156 21.88 -21.68 -3.35
C VAL A 156 21.05 -22.73 -2.62
N PRO A 157 21.41 -23.15 -1.40
CA PRO A 157 20.57 -24.01 -0.57
C PRO A 157 19.17 -23.40 -0.35
N GLU A 158 18.13 -24.23 -0.41
CA GLU A 158 16.73 -23.81 -0.34
C GLU A 158 16.46 -22.93 0.90
N GLU A 159 17.01 -23.26 2.05
CA GLU A 159 16.88 -22.51 3.30
C GLU A 159 17.46 -21.09 3.21
N ASN A 160 18.32 -20.78 2.25
CA ASN A 160 18.96 -19.47 2.09
C ASN A 160 18.33 -18.62 0.97
N ILE A 161 17.44 -19.20 0.13
CA ILE A 161 16.86 -18.51 -1.04
C ILE A 161 16.24 -17.17 -0.66
N ASN A 162 15.38 -17.12 0.35
CA ASN A 162 14.70 -15.89 0.75
C ASN A 162 15.66 -14.83 1.29
N GLN A 163 16.75 -15.25 1.96
CA GLN A 163 17.78 -14.34 2.41
C GLN A 163 18.57 -13.75 1.23
N VAL A 164 18.95 -14.60 0.27
CA VAL A 164 19.65 -14.18 -0.96
C VAL A 164 18.77 -13.22 -1.76
N LEU A 165 17.51 -13.57 -2.02
CA LEU A 165 16.55 -12.71 -2.68
C LEU A 165 16.41 -11.36 -1.97
N GLY A 166 16.27 -11.39 -0.64
CA GLY A 166 16.19 -10.19 0.16
C GLY A 166 17.36 -9.24 -0.05
N VAL A 167 18.59 -9.77 -0.09
CA VAL A 167 19.80 -8.97 -0.34
C VAL A 167 19.90 -8.51 -1.78
N LEU A 168 19.69 -9.38 -2.75
CA LEU A 168 19.84 -9.06 -4.17
C LEU A 168 18.81 -8.02 -4.65
N THR A 169 17.60 -8.02 -4.07
CA THR A 169 16.53 -7.08 -4.43
C THR A 169 16.58 -5.76 -3.63
N LEU A 170 17.48 -5.63 -2.65
CA LEU A 170 17.67 -4.36 -1.95
C LEU A 170 18.05 -3.25 -2.94
N GLN A 171 17.40 -2.10 -2.80
CA GLN A 171 17.82 -0.90 -3.52
C GLN A 171 18.77 -0.09 -2.63
N GLY A 172 19.91 0.33 -3.18
CA GLY A 172 20.91 1.11 -2.44
C GLY A 172 20.44 2.53 -2.11
N GLU A 173 19.56 3.10 -2.93
CA GLU A 173 19.02 4.43 -2.68
C GLU A 173 17.94 4.39 -1.57
N ARG A 174 17.85 5.48 -0.82
CA ARG A 174 16.77 5.64 0.16
C ARG A 174 15.45 5.91 -0.55
N ASN A 175 14.37 5.29 -0.07
CA ASN A 175 13.02 5.63 -0.48
C ASN A 175 12.54 6.95 0.21
N ALA A 176 11.37 7.43 -0.18
CA ALA A 176 10.85 8.71 0.31
C ALA A 176 10.72 8.81 1.85
N ILE A 177 10.31 7.72 2.52
CA ILE A 177 10.18 7.71 3.99
C ILE A 177 11.55 7.61 4.66
N GLU A 178 12.49 6.89 4.07
CA GLU A 178 13.87 6.83 4.57
C GLU A 178 14.60 8.16 4.40
N ASP A 179 14.31 8.90 3.32
CA ASP A 179 14.85 10.26 3.12
C ASP A 179 14.27 11.24 4.16
N GLU A 180 12.95 11.17 4.41
CA GLU A 180 12.32 11.93 5.49
C GLU A 180 12.98 11.61 6.83
N ARG A 181 13.12 10.31 7.16
CA ARG A 181 13.72 9.87 8.41
C ARG A 181 15.19 10.27 8.52
N TYR A 182 15.97 10.15 7.46
CA TYR A 182 17.36 10.60 7.42
C TYR A 182 17.49 12.10 7.71
N GLU A 183 16.67 12.93 7.06
CA GLU A 183 16.66 14.38 7.31
C GLU A 183 16.19 14.70 8.74
N TRP A 184 15.17 14.01 9.24
CA TRP A 184 14.68 14.14 10.61
C TRP A 184 15.78 13.89 11.64
N LEU A 185 16.50 12.78 11.50
CA LEU A 185 17.59 12.44 12.40
C LEU A 185 18.74 13.45 12.30
N LYS A 186 19.14 13.81 11.08
CA LYS A 186 20.27 14.69 10.80
C LYS A 186 20.05 16.11 11.30
N GLU A 187 18.90 16.71 10.99
CA GLU A 187 18.67 18.13 11.18
C GLU A 187 18.01 18.46 12.54
N ILE A 188 17.33 17.49 13.16
CA ILE A 188 16.53 17.73 14.36
C ILE A 188 17.02 16.90 15.54
N VAL A 189 17.00 15.56 15.45
CA VAL A 189 17.22 14.71 16.64
C VAL A 189 18.66 14.71 17.11
N LEU A 190 19.61 14.40 16.21
CA LEU A 190 21.04 14.29 16.56
C LEU A 190 21.65 15.60 17.08
N PRO A 191 21.41 16.77 16.49
CA PRO A 191 21.93 18.02 17.02
C PRO A 191 21.43 18.31 18.43
N THR A 192 20.19 17.92 18.73
CA THR A 192 19.53 18.26 20.00
C THR A 192 20.07 17.43 21.18
N PHE A 193 20.71 16.28 20.96
CA PHE A 193 21.38 15.53 22.04
C PHE A 193 22.53 16.30 22.71
N ASN A 194 23.04 17.33 22.08
CA ASN A 194 24.09 18.19 22.65
C ASN A 194 23.53 19.37 23.47
N GLU A 195 22.20 19.49 23.54
CA GLU A 195 21.50 20.60 24.20
C GLU A 195 20.67 20.07 25.38
N ALA A 196 20.49 20.88 26.41
CA ALA A 196 19.56 20.56 27.48
C ALA A 196 18.13 20.80 26.99
N VAL A 197 17.38 19.73 26.74
CA VAL A 197 16.01 19.80 26.22
C VAL A 197 15.00 19.73 27.35
N ASP A 198 14.24 20.81 27.51
CA ASP A 198 13.03 20.81 28.32
C ASP A 198 11.81 20.51 27.43
N PHE A 199 11.36 19.27 27.42
CA PHE A 199 10.20 18.83 26.61
C PHE A 199 8.90 19.59 26.91
N ASN A 200 8.77 20.18 28.11
CA ASN A 200 7.59 20.96 28.47
C ASN A 200 7.60 22.36 27.82
N ASN A 201 8.75 22.80 27.34
CA ASN A 201 8.98 24.10 26.70
C ASN A 201 9.16 24.03 25.18
N ILE A 202 8.97 22.89 24.56
CA ILE A 202 8.98 22.77 23.08
C ILE A 202 7.62 23.28 22.56
N LYS A 203 7.55 24.59 22.32
CA LYS A 203 6.38 25.32 21.84
C LYS A 203 6.81 26.43 20.87
N GLU A 204 5.86 27.09 20.27
CA GLU A 204 6.10 28.20 19.33
C GLU A 204 7.13 29.20 19.86
N GLY A 205 8.12 29.56 19.02
CA GLY A 205 9.27 30.38 19.39
C GLY A 205 10.49 29.60 19.91
N ASN A 206 10.38 28.30 20.19
CA ASN A 206 11.51 27.44 20.52
C ASN A 206 12.22 26.97 19.24
N VAL A 207 13.55 26.99 19.21
CA VAL A 207 14.35 26.61 18.02
C VAL A 207 14.04 25.20 17.55
N VAL A 208 13.90 24.23 18.46
CA VAL A 208 13.56 22.84 18.12
C VAL A 208 12.14 22.76 17.53
N PHE A 209 11.19 23.49 18.11
CA PHE A 209 9.82 23.55 17.59
C PHE A 209 9.77 24.10 16.17
N GLU A 210 10.51 25.18 15.88
CA GLU A 210 10.51 25.77 14.54
C GLU A 210 11.17 24.84 13.49
N LYS A 211 12.21 24.08 13.88
CA LYS A 211 12.78 23.02 13.04
C LYS A 211 11.76 21.90 12.77
N ILE A 212 11.04 21.44 13.79
CA ILE A 212 9.98 20.44 13.66
C ILE A 212 8.87 20.96 12.75
N LYS A 213 8.46 22.22 12.89
CA LYS A 213 7.45 22.86 12.05
C LYS A 213 7.89 22.99 10.58
N ALA A 214 9.14 23.31 10.34
CA ALA A 214 9.71 23.34 8.98
C ALA A 214 9.71 21.94 8.34
N HIS A 215 10.10 20.92 9.09
CA HIS A 215 10.07 19.54 8.65
C HIS A 215 8.63 19.04 8.38
N LEU A 216 7.70 19.34 9.27
CA LEU A 216 6.27 19.08 9.06
C LEU A 216 5.78 19.69 7.74
N ASN A 217 6.10 20.96 7.46
CA ASN A 217 5.65 21.60 6.23
C ASN A 217 6.17 20.91 4.96
N LYS A 218 7.35 20.28 5.02
CA LYS A 218 7.95 19.53 3.91
C LYS A 218 7.30 18.14 3.72
N TYR A 219 6.99 17.45 4.81
CA TYR A 219 6.68 16.02 4.79
C TYR A 219 5.26 15.65 5.23
N LYS A 220 4.46 16.61 5.71
CA LYS A 220 3.11 16.36 6.26
C LYS A 220 2.21 15.49 5.40
N ASN A 221 2.34 15.58 4.09
CA ASN A 221 1.47 14.90 3.13
C ASN A 221 1.89 13.45 2.81
N TYR A 222 3.00 12.96 3.35
CA TYR A 222 3.47 11.59 3.05
C TYR A 222 2.47 10.49 3.46
N PRO A 223 1.81 10.55 4.64
CA PRO A 223 0.78 9.58 5.00
C PRO A 223 -0.58 9.90 4.37
N ALA A 224 -0.78 11.12 3.84
CA ALA A 224 -2.06 11.55 3.34
C ALA A 224 -2.58 10.61 2.25
N GLY A 225 -3.82 10.16 2.39
CA GLY A 225 -4.45 9.21 1.49
C GLY A 225 -5.95 9.27 1.62
N PHE A 226 -6.64 8.29 1.03
CA PHE A 226 -8.09 8.26 1.08
C PHE A 226 -8.64 8.19 2.51
N ASP A 227 -7.99 7.37 3.37
CA ASP A 227 -8.42 7.12 4.75
C ASP A 227 -7.52 7.78 5.79
N THR A 228 -6.48 8.47 5.36
CA THR A 228 -5.46 9.03 6.23
C THR A 228 -5.28 10.52 5.98
N ASP A 229 -5.22 11.28 7.07
CA ASP A 229 -4.91 12.71 7.01
C ASP A 229 -3.39 12.95 7.00
N PRO A 230 -2.95 14.13 6.55
CA PRO A 230 -1.59 14.58 6.71
C PRO A 230 -1.11 14.46 8.16
N TRP A 231 0.19 14.27 8.35
CA TRP A 231 0.79 14.40 9.68
C TRP A 231 0.55 15.81 10.24
N ASP A 232 0.38 15.87 11.55
CA ASP A 232 0.24 17.12 12.30
C ASP A 232 1.49 17.39 13.16
N ILE A 233 1.53 18.56 13.78
CA ILE A 233 2.64 18.94 14.65
C ILE A 233 2.76 18.01 15.87
N LYS A 234 1.64 17.47 16.36
CA LYS A 234 1.64 16.55 17.50
C LYS A 234 2.35 15.25 17.16
N TYR A 235 2.11 14.70 15.96
CA TYR A 235 2.83 13.50 15.49
C TYR A 235 4.34 13.67 15.59
N PHE A 236 4.88 14.77 15.08
CA PHE A 236 6.33 15.01 15.10
C PHE A 236 6.87 15.33 16.49
N LEU A 237 6.09 16.01 17.34
CA LEU A 237 6.48 16.23 18.73
C LEU A 237 6.53 14.91 19.53
N ASP A 238 5.59 14.03 19.31
CA ASP A 238 5.56 12.71 19.96
C ASP A 238 6.72 11.83 19.43
N THR A 239 6.97 11.82 18.11
CA THR A 239 8.11 11.15 17.47
C THR A 239 9.44 11.66 18.03
N PHE A 240 9.60 12.98 18.18
CA PHE A 240 10.80 13.58 18.74
C PHE A 240 11.09 13.08 20.17
N LYS A 241 10.04 13.04 21.02
CA LYS A 241 10.17 12.52 22.40
C LYS A 241 10.57 11.04 22.41
N GLU A 242 9.94 10.23 21.57
CA GLU A 242 10.24 8.80 21.46
C GLU A 242 11.69 8.57 21.03
N ASP A 243 12.14 9.26 19.98
CA ASP A 243 13.51 9.16 19.47
C ASP A 243 14.54 9.58 20.51
N PHE A 244 14.29 10.68 21.21
CA PHE A 244 15.17 11.15 22.25
C PHE A 244 15.27 10.16 23.43
N CYS A 245 14.15 9.52 23.78
CA CYS A 245 14.11 8.48 24.84
C CYS A 245 14.82 7.18 24.42
N MET A 246 14.99 6.89 23.14
CA MET A 246 15.77 5.74 22.67
C MET A 246 17.26 5.89 22.93
N GLY A 247 17.73 7.12 23.11
CA GLY A 247 19.10 7.43 23.42
C GLY A 247 19.99 7.62 22.18
N ARG A 248 21.04 8.42 22.38
CA ARG A 248 21.92 8.89 21.30
C ARG A 248 22.54 7.75 20.49
N SER A 249 23.08 6.72 21.14
CA SER A 249 23.78 5.63 20.44
C SER A 249 22.86 4.86 19.48
N PHE A 250 21.61 4.63 19.87
CA PHE A 250 20.63 3.98 19.02
C PHE A 250 20.31 4.83 17.78
N ILE A 251 20.11 6.12 17.98
CA ILE A 251 19.80 7.07 16.91
C ILE A 251 20.98 7.27 15.94
N GLU A 252 22.22 7.31 16.46
CA GLU A 252 23.43 7.37 15.64
C GLU A 252 23.59 6.11 14.77
N GLU A 253 23.30 4.92 15.33
CA GLU A 253 23.33 3.68 14.55
C GLU A 253 22.29 3.68 13.42
N GLU A 254 21.05 4.09 13.70
CA GLU A 254 20.01 4.23 12.68
C GLU A 254 20.41 5.24 11.59
N PHE A 255 20.94 6.39 12.00
CA PHE A 255 21.40 7.42 11.06
C PHE A 255 22.52 6.92 10.16
N ILE A 256 23.51 6.21 10.70
CA ILE A 256 24.62 5.63 9.93
C ILE A 256 24.08 4.62 8.91
N LYS A 257 23.17 3.73 9.32
CA LYS A 257 22.53 2.77 8.40
C LYS A 257 21.81 3.46 7.23
N LEU A 258 21.09 4.55 7.49
CA LEU A 258 20.43 5.33 6.46
C LEU A 258 21.42 6.11 5.58
N ARG A 259 22.47 6.66 6.17
CA ARG A 259 23.51 7.40 5.46
C ARG A 259 24.28 6.51 4.50
N ASP A 260 24.70 5.36 4.99
CA ASP A 260 25.60 4.45 4.29
C ASP A 260 24.85 3.29 3.63
N LYS A 261 23.53 3.42 3.44
CA LYS A 261 22.65 2.37 2.90
C LYS A 261 23.16 1.82 1.57
N LYS A 262 23.65 2.69 0.69
CA LYS A 262 24.14 2.31 -0.63
C LYS A 262 25.38 1.44 -0.53
N GLU A 263 26.38 1.88 0.23
CA GLU A 263 27.63 1.14 0.43
C GLU A 263 27.35 -0.21 1.11
N ILE A 264 26.55 -0.21 2.17
CA ILE A 264 26.18 -1.44 2.90
C ILE A 264 25.45 -2.43 1.97
N SER A 265 24.50 -1.94 1.18
CA SER A 265 23.74 -2.79 0.23
C SER A 265 24.65 -3.40 -0.83
N GLU A 266 25.56 -2.60 -1.41
CA GLU A 266 26.47 -3.08 -2.45
C GLU A 266 27.49 -4.08 -1.88
N GLU A 267 28.03 -3.84 -0.69
CA GLU A 267 28.96 -4.78 -0.02
C GLU A 267 28.27 -6.13 0.24
N GLN A 268 27.03 -6.10 0.78
CA GLN A 268 26.27 -7.32 1.00
C GLN A 268 25.98 -8.08 -0.29
N LYS A 269 25.59 -7.38 -1.37
CA LYS A 269 25.38 -8.02 -2.68
C LYS A 269 26.65 -8.68 -3.21
N ILE A 270 27.78 -7.97 -3.15
CA ILE A 270 29.07 -8.50 -3.61
C ILE A 270 29.45 -9.76 -2.84
N GLU A 271 29.26 -9.81 -1.53
CA GLU A 271 29.50 -10.97 -0.70
C GLU A 271 28.69 -12.19 -1.18
N TRP A 272 27.38 -12.03 -1.35
CA TRP A 272 26.49 -13.12 -1.76
C TRP A 272 26.71 -13.54 -3.21
N ILE A 273 26.98 -12.59 -4.13
CA ILE A 273 27.34 -12.88 -5.52
C ILE A 273 28.59 -13.76 -5.59
N LYS A 274 29.62 -13.42 -4.82
CA LYS A 274 30.86 -14.21 -4.75
C LYS A 274 30.65 -15.57 -4.09
N LYS A 275 29.88 -15.61 -2.98
CA LYS A 275 29.64 -16.83 -2.21
C LYS A 275 28.98 -17.92 -3.05
N TYR A 276 28.03 -17.55 -3.90
CA TYR A 276 27.23 -18.47 -4.71
C TYR A 276 27.53 -18.41 -6.20
N ASN A 277 28.54 -17.63 -6.62
CA ASN A 277 28.93 -17.45 -8.03
C ASN A 277 27.75 -17.10 -8.95
N LEU A 278 26.96 -16.10 -8.55
CA LEU A 278 25.72 -15.72 -9.24
C LEU A 278 26.00 -15.01 -10.56
N ASN A 279 25.25 -15.35 -11.62
CA ASN A 279 25.46 -14.83 -12.98
C ASN A 279 24.72 -13.51 -13.25
N GLY A 280 25.08 -12.81 -14.34
CA GLY A 280 24.51 -11.51 -14.69
C GLY A 280 23.03 -11.55 -15.07
N GLY A 281 22.52 -12.63 -15.63
CA GLY A 281 21.10 -12.79 -15.97
C GLY A 281 20.21 -12.81 -14.73
N LEU A 282 20.64 -13.57 -13.72
CA LEU A 282 20.01 -13.62 -12.41
C LEU A 282 20.03 -12.24 -11.72
N LEU A 283 21.18 -11.55 -11.77
CA LEU A 283 21.31 -10.22 -11.17
C LEU A 283 20.40 -9.18 -11.84
N LYS A 284 20.19 -9.27 -13.16
CA LYS A 284 19.24 -8.43 -13.89
C LYS A 284 17.80 -8.63 -13.39
N LYS A 285 17.37 -9.88 -13.19
CA LYS A 285 16.04 -10.20 -12.65
C LYS A 285 15.86 -9.65 -11.23
N ALA A 286 16.86 -9.85 -10.37
CA ALA A 286 16.86 -9.34 -9.02
C ALA A 286 16.78 -7.79 -8.98
N TYR A 287 17.54 -7.11 -9.85
CA TYR A 287 17.48 -5.65 -10.01
C TYR A 287 16.07 -5.17 -10.40
N ILE A 288 15.45 -5.81 -11.39
CA ILE A 288 14.11 -5.47 -11.86
C ILE A 288 13.09 -5.61 -10.72
N LEU A 289 13.10 -6.74 -10.00
CA LEU A 289 12.17 -6.97 -8.88
C LEU A 289 12.35 -5.92 -7.77
N GLY A 290 13.58 -5.62 -7.40
CA GLY A 290 13.87 -4.60 -6.41
C GLY A 290 13.41 -3.21 -6.87
N LYS A 291 13.67 -2.87 -8.14
CA LYS A 291 13.27 -1.57 -8.72
C LYS A 291 11.76 -1.43 -8.82
N LEU A 292 11.03 -2.48 -9.20
CA LEU A 292 9.56 -2.48 -9.17
C LEU A 292 8.99 -2.27 -7.75
N GLY A 293 9.65 -2.84 -6.73
CA GLY A 293 9.29 -2.60 -5.33
C GLY A 293 9.47 -1.14 -4.90
N GLU A 294 10.62 -0.55 -5.23
CA GLU A 294 10.92 0.87 -4.99
C GLU A 294 9.93 1.79 -5.72
N VAL A 295 9.70 1.56 -7.01
CA VAL A 295 8.77 2.33 -7.83
C VAL A 295 7.37 2.29 -7.25
N ARG A 296 6.87 1.11 -6.89
CA ARG A 296 5.55 0.94 -6.27
C ARG A 296 5.43 1.78 -4.99
N PHE A 297 6.47 1.74 -4.16
CA PHE A 297 6.51 2.50 -2.92
C PHE A 297 6.48 4.02 -3.18
N ASN A 298 7.33 4.51 -4.07
CA ASN A 298 7.43 5.93 -4.39
C ASN A 298 6.16 6.46 -5.08
N LEU A 299 5.61 5.74 -6.05
CA LEU A 299 4.33 6.09 -6.68
C LEU A 299 3.21 6.20 -5.64
N ARG A 300 3.21 5.32 -4.63
CA ARG A 300 2.21 5.35 -3.57
C ARG A 300 2.40 6.56 -2.66
N VAL A 301 3.58 6.74 -2.08
CA VAL A 301 3.84 7.76 -1.05
C VAL A 301 3.91 9.17 -1.65
N LEU A 302 4.60 9.32 -2.78
CA LEU A 302 4.82 10.61 -3.41
C LEU A 302 3.72 11.01 -4.39
N GLY A 303 2.85 10.07 -4.76
CA GLY A 303 1.87 10.27 -5.83
C GLY A 303 0.45 9.93 -5.42
N TRP A 304 -0.04 8.75 -5.82
CA TRP A 304 -1.47 8.46 -5.85
C TRP A 304 -2.18 8.53 -4.49
N SER A 305 -1.50 8.30 -3.38
CA SER A 305 -2.10 8.48 -2.05
C SER A 305 -2.53 9.93 -1.81
N PHE A 306 -1.69 10.90 -2.23
CA PHE A 306 -2.02 12.31 -2.12
C PHE A 306 -3.17 12.72 -3.06
N TYR A 307 -3.19 12.22 -4.29
CA TYR A 307 -4.31 12.46 -5.20
C TYR A 307 -5.62 11.90 -4.65
N LEU A 308 -5.60 10.73 -4.00
CA LEU A 308 -6.77 10.19 -3.30
C LEU A 308 -7.19 11.05 -2.10
N TYR A 309 -6.26 11.62 -1.36
CA TYR A 309 -6.56 12.57 -0.28
C TYR A 309 -7.27 13.82 -0.82
N VAL A 310 -6.75 14.42 -1.87
CA VAL A 310 -7.37 15.58 -2.52
C VAL A 310 -8.75 15.22 -3.07
N PHE A 311 -8.87 14.06 -3.72
CA PHE A 311 -10.15 13.54 -4.20
C PHE A 311 -11.17 13.41 -3.06
N ARG A 312 -10.80 12.86 -1.90
CA ARG A 312 -11.66 12.79 -0.71
C ARG A 312 -12.18 14.18 -0.32
N LYS A 313 -11.33 15.21 -0.37
CA LYS A 313 -11.76 16.59 -0.09
C LYS A 313 -12.84 17.08 -1.07
N PHE A 314 -12.74 16.71 -2.34
CA PHE A 314 -13.80 16.99 -3.32
C PHE A 314 -15.08 16.24 -2.99
N LEU A 315 -15.03 14.97 -2.60
CA LEU A 315 -16.20 14.20 -2.22
C LEU A 315 -16.87 14.79 -0.98
N ASP A 316 -16.10 15.22 0.01
CA ASP A 316 -16.61 15.91 1.21
C ASP A 316 -17.31 17.22 0.84
N LEU A 317 -16.73 17.99 -0.08
CA LEU A 317 -17.33 19.23 -0.58
C LEU A 317 -18.63 18.95 -1.37
N CYS A 318 -18.64 17.93 -2.24
CA CYS A 318 -19.82 17.50 -2.97
C CYS A 318 -20.95 17.09 -2.01
N SER A 319 -20.63 16.30 -0.98
CA SER A 319 -21.59 15.90 0.05
C SER A 319 -22.19 17.11 0.76
N ALA A 320 -21.34 18.03 1.21
CA ALA A 320 -21.78 19.23 1.91
C ALA A 320 -22.69 20.16 1.05
N LYS A 321 -22.39 20.27 -0.25
CA LYS A 321 -23.12 21.18 -1.16
C LYS A 321 -24.36 20.55 -1.79
N SER A 322 -24.34 19.25 -2.10
CA SER A 322 -25.48 18.56 -2.73
C SER A 322 -26.52 18.03 -1.75
N GLY A 323 -26.16 17.91 -0.46
CA GLY A 323 -26.97 17.24 0.58
C GLY A 323 -26.97 15.72 0.48
N LEU A 324 -26.23 15.13 -0.47
CA LEU A 324 -26.03 13.68 -0.55
C LEU A 324 -25.06 13.21 0.54
N SER A 325 -25.33 12.06 1.12
CA SER A 325 -24.38 11.39 2.03
C SER A 325 -23.12 10.94 1.27
N LYS A 326 -22.04 10.69 1.99
CA LYS A 326 -20.79 10.18 1.40
C LYS A 326 -20.99 8.84 0.66
N ILE A 327 -21.87 7.98 1.17
CA ILE A 327 -22.24 6.71 0.52
C ILE A 327 -22.95 6.98 -0.82
N GLU A 328 -23.84 7.96 -0.85
CA GLU A 328 -24.55 8.33 -2.08
C GLU A 328 -23.61 8.91 -3.13
N ILE A 329 -22.70 9.81 -2.71
CA ILE A 329 -21.64 10.33 -3.60
C ILE A 329 -20.74 9.19 -4.11
N GLY A 330 -20.32 8.29 -3.22
CA GLY A 330 -19.48 7.15 -3.57
C GLY A 330 -20.17 6.11 -4.47
N SER A 331 -21.47 6.19 -4.65
CA SER A 331 -22.24 5.34 -5.57
C SER A 331 -22.32 5.91 -7.00
N LEU A 332 -21.76 7.08 -7.26
CA LEU A 332 -21.72 7.69 -8.58
C LEU A 332 -20.51 7.18 -9.39
N TYR A 333 -20.69 7.09 -10.71
CA TYR A 333 -19.56 7.00 -11.66
C TYR A 333 -18.81 8.31 -11.75
N TYR A 334 -17.58 8.25 -12.26
CA TYR A 334 -16.76 9.45 -12.48
C TYR A 334 -17.50 10.52 -13.31
N GLU A 335 -18.09 10.12 -14.44
CA GLU A 335 -18.81 11.04 -15.33
C GLU A 335 -20.05 11.65 -14.64
N GLU A 336 -20.75 10.88 -13.82
CA GLU A 336 -21.91 11.35 -13.07
C GLU A 336 -21.53 12.33 -11.96
N LEU A 337 -20.40 12.08 -11.30
CA LEU A 337 -19.84 13.02 -10.31
C LEU A 337 -19.39 14.32 -11.00
N LEU A 338 -18.75 14.21 -12.16
CA LEU A 338 -18.34 15.37 -12.95
C LEU A 338 -19.58 16.18 -13.43
N GLU A 339 -20.65 15.50 -13.82
CA GLU A 339 -21.93 16.14 -14.16
C GLU A 339 -22.53 16.85 -12.96
N LEU A 340 -22.58 16.21 -11.79
CA LEU A 340 -23.05 16.81 -10.54
C LEU A 340 -22.25 18.09 -10.20
N LEU A 341 -20.93 18.04 -10.37
CA LEU A 341 -20.05 19.21 -10.20
C LEU A 341 -20.40 20.30 -11.20
N LYS A 342 -20.47 19.99 -12.51
CA LYS A 342 -20.77 20.95 -13.58
C LYS A 342 -22.14 21.61 -13.44
N ASN A 343 -23.11 20.89 -12.87
CA ASN A 343 -24.47 21.39 -12.62
C ASN A 343 -24.62 22.11 -11.28
N GLY A 344 -23.54 22.54 -10.63
CA GLY A 344 -23.58 23.30 -9.38
C GLY A 344 -24.10 22.49 -8.19
N PHE A 345 -23.80 21.19 -8.15
CA PHE A 345 -24.24 20.25 -7.12
C PHE A 345 -25.73 19.96 -7.07
N VAL A 346 -26.48 20.26 -8.14
CA VAL A 346 -27.92 19.98 -8.22
C VAL A 346 -28.15 18.50 -8.51
N VAL A 347 -28.82 17.82 -7.58
CA VAL A 347 -29.20 16.40 -7.72
C VAL A 347 -30.49 16.30 -8.52
N ASN A 348 -30.43 15.82 -9.75
CA ASN A 348 -31.60 15.57 -10.56
C ASN A 348 -32.24 14.20 -10.23
N PRO A 349 -33.52 13.96 -10.61
CA PRO A 349 -34.22 12.70 -10.31
C PRO A 349 -33.56 11.47 -10.92
N GLU A 350 -32.85 11.59 -12.04
CA GLU A 350 -32.15 10.49 -12.70
C GLU A 350 -30.93 10.04 -11.88
N ILE A 351 -30.10 10.99 -11.44
CA ILE A 351 -28.97 10.72 -10.54
C ILE A 351 -29.48 10.07 -9.25
N LYS A 352 -30.56 10.59 -8.65
CA LYS A 352 -31.14 10.02 -7.43
C LYS A 352 -31.58 8.57 -7.61
N LYS A 353 -32.25 8.27 -8.72
CA LYS A 353 -32.69 6.92 -9.06
C LYS A 353 -31.49 5.95 -9.18
N LYS A 354 -30.43 6.35 -9.90
CA LYS A 354 -29.21 5.55 -10.05
C LYS A 354 -28.53 5.26 -8.70
N ILE A 355 -28.44 6.26 -7.83
CA ILE A 355 -27.90 6.09 -6.48
C ILE A 355 -28.72 5.07 -5.69
N ASP A 356 -30.05 5.20 -5.69
CA ASP A 356 -30.96 4.34 -4.93
C ASP A 356 -30.90 2.87 -5.42
N GLU A 357 -30.71 2.66 -6.73
CA GLU A 357 -30.50 1.33 -7.30
C GLU A 357 -29.15 0.71 -6.87
N ARG A 358 -28.07 1.48 -6.88
CA ARG A 358 -26.72 1.02 -6.56
C ARG A 358 -26.47 0.83 -5.06
N LYS A 359 -27.31 1.37 -4.21
CA LYS A 359 -27.26 1.16 -2.75
C LYS A 359 -27.87 -0.16 -2.29
N LYS A 360 -28.59 -0.85 -3.17
CA LYS A 360 -29.34 -2.07 -2.83
C LYS A 360 -28.47 -3.32 -3.00
N GLY A 361 -27.87 -3.79 -1.88
CA GLY A 361 -27.14 -5.05 -1.83
C GLY A 361 -25.74 -4.98 -2.43
N ASP A 362 -25.18 -6.15 -2.67
CA ASP A 362 -23.81 -6.32 -3.15
C ASP A 362 -23.62 -5.82 -4.59
N VAL A 363 -22.38 -5.55 -4.95
CA VAL A 363 -22.01 -5.10 -6.30
C VAL A 363 -20.93 -6.02 -6.85
N LEU A 364 -21.13 -6.52 -8.05
CA LEU A 364 -20.13 -7.26 -8.81
C LEU A 364 -19.88 -6.55 -10.14
N ILE A 365 -18.66 -6.12 -10.37
CA ILE A 365 -18.23 -5.53 -11.64
C ILE A 365 -17.25 -6.49 -12.30
N ILE A 366 -17.54 -6.84 -13.56
CA ILE A 366 -16.72 -7.77 -14.34
C ILE A 366 -16.32 -7.09 -15.64
N THR A 367 -15.02 -7.12 -16.00
CA THR A 367 -14.56 -6.69 -17.32
C THR A 367 -15.09 -7.64 -18.39
N THR A 368 -15.37 -7.10 -19.56
CA THR A 368 -15.81 -7.87 -20.72
C THR A 368 -14.68 -7.98 -21.74
N PRO A 369 -14.66 -9.01 -22.60
CA PRO A 369 -13.61 -9.20 -23.60
C PRO A 369 -13.45 -8.06 -24.62
N ASN A 370 -14.40 -7.13 -24.67
CA ASN A 370 -14.39 -6.00 -25.60
C ASN A 370 -14.07 -4.66 -24.92
N GLY A 371 -13.38 -4.68 -23.78
CA GLY A 371 -12.94 -3.47 -23.06
C GLY A 371 -14.05 -2.73 -22.32
N GLY A 372 -15.21 -3.35 -22.08
CA GLY A 372 -16.29 -2.78 -21.27
C GLY A 372 -16.38 -3.44 -19.90
N CYS A 373 -17.30 -2.93 -19.06
CA CYS A 373 -17.63 -3.53 -17.77
C CYS A 373 -19.10 -3.88 -17.68
N LYS A 374 -19.40 -5.04 -17.08
CA LYS A 374 -20.74 -5.44 -16.69
C LYS A 374 -20.88 -5.26 -15.18
N VAL A 375 -21.88 -4.48 -14.77
CA VAL A 375 -22.22 -4.27 -13.36
C VAL A 375 -23.46 -5.07 -13.02
N LEU A 376 -23.36 -5.89 -11.97
CA LEU A 376 -24.46 -6.66 -11.37
C LEU A 376 -24.70 -6.13 -9.96
N LEU A 377 -25.96 -6.08 -9.52
CA LEU A 377 -26.36 -5.51 -8.23
C LEU A 377 -27.22 -6.50 -7.45
N GLY A 378 -27.15 -6.40 -6.11
CA GLY A 378 -27.97 -7.15 -5.18
C GLY A 378 -27.80 -8.67 -5.28
N GLU A 379 -28.90 -9.40 -5.18
CA GLU A 379 -28.90 -10.88 -5.22
C GLU A 379 -28.25 -11.45 -6.47
N VAL A 380 -28.40 -10.79 -7.62
CA VAL A 380 -27.77 -11.22 -8.89
C VAL A 380 -26.25 -11.14 -8.80
N ALA A 381 -25.71 -10.12 -8.12
CA ALA A 381 -24.29 -9.98 -7.90
C ALA A 381 -23.78 -11.09 -6.97
N GLU A 382 -24.47 -11.33 -5.85
CA GLU A 382 -24.13 -12.37 -4.88
C GLU A 382 -24.18 -13.77 -5.51
N GLU A 383 -25.26 -14.11 -6.24
CA GLU A 383 -25.42 -15.40 -6.90
C GLU A 383 -24.30 -15.64 -7.93
N LYS A 384 -24.04 -14.66 -8.79
CA LYS A 384 -23.00 -14.77 -9.82
C LYS A 384 -21.61 -14.91 -9.22
N PHE A 385 -21.32 -14.15 -8.17
CA PHE A 385 -20.04 -14.17 -7.48
C PHE A 385 -19.75 -15.56 -6.89
N TYR A 386 -20.69 -16.11 -6.09
CA TYR A 386 -20.50 -17.43 -5.45
C TYR A 386 -20.64 -18.62 -6.41
N SER A 387 -21.28 -18.44 -7.57
CA SER A 387 -21.39 -19.51 -8.57
C SER A 387 -20.18 -19.62 -9.49
N GLU A 388 -19.50 -18.52 -9.77
CA GLU A 388 -18.45 -18.48 -10.79
C GLU A 388 -17.06 -18.09 -10.26
N ILE A 389 -16.97 -17.36 -9.13
CA ILE A 389 -15.72 -16.75 -8.67
C ILE A 389 -15.24 -17.35 -7.35
N GLU A 390 -16.10 -17.45 -6.33
CA GLU A 390 -15.72 -17.92 -5.01
C GLU A 390 -16.77 -18.89 -4.43
N THR A 391 -16.33 -20.02 -3.91
CA THR A 391 -17.22 -20.92 -3.14
C THR A 391 -17.38 -20.39 -1.71
N LYS A 392 -18.59 -20.42 -1.16
CA LYS A 392 -18.83 -20.12 0.27
C LYS A 392 -18.00 -21.07 1.12
N LYS A 393 -17.02 -20.56 1.87
CA LYS A 393 -16.21 -21.37 2.78
C LYS A 393 -16.94 -21.54 4.11
N GLU A 394 -17.03 -22.79 4.59
CA GLU A 394 -17.43 -23.08 5.96
C GLU A 394 -16.34 -22.59 6.94
N THR A 395 -16.75 -22.09 8.09
CA THR A 395 -15.84 -21.59 9.14
C THR A 395 -15.17 -22.79 9.81
N VAL A 396 -13.91 -23.04 9.48
CA VAL A 396 -13.08 -24.06 10.16
C VAL A 396 -12.32 -23.38 11.30
N LEU A 397 -12.30 -24.02 12.47
CA LEU A 397 -11.44 -23.59 13.57
C LEU A 397 -9.98 -23.86 13.20
N ILE A 398 -9.23 -22.79 12.97
CA ILE A 398 -7.82 -22.84 12.59
C ILE A 398 -6.98 -22.59 13.85
N GLU A 399 -6.09 -23.54 14.20
CA GLU A 399 -5.16 -23.44 15.32
C GLU A 399 -3.76 -22.99 14.88
N GLU A 400 -3.39 -23.27 13.64
CA GLU A 400 -2.14 -22.82 13.04
C GLU A 400 -2.29 -22.55 11.55
N PHE A 401 -1.46 -21.67 11.00
CA PHE A 401 -1.39 -21.33 9.58
C PHE A 401 0.03 -20.97 9.18
N THR A 402 0.30 -20.91 7.89
CA THR A 402 1.63 -20.69 7.33
C THR A 402 1.69 -19.40 6.51
N GLY A 403 2.91 -18.89 6.32
CA GLY A 403 3.22 -17.80 5.42
C GLY A 403 4.69 -17.83 5.00
N GLU A 404 5.08 -16.92 4.13
CA GLU A 404 6.47 -16.79 3.65
C GLU A 404 7.33 -16.05 4.69
N VAL A 405 8.52 -16.57 4.96
CA VAL A 405 9.46 -15.94 5.91
C VAL A 405 10.20 -14.78 5.23
N ALA A 406 9.90 -13.55 5.64
CA ALA A 406 10.57 -12.35 5.15
C ALA A 406 11.83 -11.98 5.96
N CYS A 407 11.80 -12.19 7.27
CA CYS A 407 12.96 -11.96 8.16
C CYS A 407 13.04 -13.08 9.19
N ARG A 408 14.11 -13.89 9.08
CA ARG A 408 14.38 -15.05 9.95
C ARG A 408 15.09 -14.62 11.23
N LYS A 409 14.48 -14.85 12.39
CA LYS A 409 14.99 -14.48 13.72
C LYS A 409 14.50 -15.44 14.81
N GLY A 410 14.29 -16.73 14.46
CA GLY A 410 13.86 -17.77 15.39
C GLY A 410 12.37 -17.71 15.73
N ILE A 411 12.05 -18.18 16.94
CA ILE A 411 10.67 -18.31 17.43
C ILE A 411 10.36 -17.18 18.42
N VAL A 412 9.23 -16.52 18.20
CA VAL A 412 8.78 -15.39 19.02
C VAL A 412 7.35 -15.60 19.50
N ARG A 413 7.08 -15.37 20.79
CA ARG A 413 5.72 -15.38 21.37
C ARG A 413 5.32 -13.99 21.81
N GLY A 414 4.04 -13.64 21.59
CA GLY A 414 3.50 -12.35 22.01
C GLY A 414 2.01 -12.25 21.80
N LYS A 415 1.42 -11.18 22.37
CA LYS A 415 0.02 -10.85 22.16
C LYS A 415 -0.18 -10.17 20.82
N VAL A 416 -1.24 -10.54 20.14
CA VAL A 416 -1.67 -9.98 18.87
C VAL A 416 -2.20 -8.58 19.04
N PHE A 417 -1.84 -7.69 18.12
CA PHE A 417 -2.48 -6.42 17.91
C PHE A 417 -2.71 -6.23 16.39
N ILE A 418 -4.00 -6.16 16.00
CA ILE A 418 -4.40 -6.21 14.60
C ILE A 418 -4.54 -4.80 14.02
N PHE A 419 -3.94 -4.59 12.86
CA PHE A 419 -4.18 -3.45 12.00
C PHE A 419 -4.91 -3.87 10.74
N ARG A 420 -6.07 -3.27 10.49
CA ARG A 420 -6.77 -3.38 9.21
C ARG A 420 -6.62 -2.04 8.50
N CYS A 421 -5.79 -2.00 7.47
CA CYS A 421 -5.60 -0.78 6.67
C CYS A 421 -6.95 -0.37 6.07
N GLY A 422 -7.28 0.92 6.18
CA GLY A 422 -8.58 1.45 5.76
C GLY A 422 -9.67 1.43 6.83
N SER A 423 -9.41 0.95 8.06
CA SER A 423 -10.39 1.02 9.14
C SER A 423 -10.45 2.43 9.77
N SER A 424 -11.65 2.84 10.17
CA SER A 424 -11.84 4.09 10.92
C SER A 424 -11.04 4.08 12.23
N GLY A 425 -10.36 5.18 12.55
CA GLY A 425 -9.51 5.28 13.75
C GLY A 425 -8.14 4.61 13.63
N PHE A 426 -7.70 4.25 12.44
CA PHE A 426 -6.42 3.61 12.17
C PHE A 426 -5.22 4.37 12.78
N THR A 427 -5.17 5.69 12.61
CA THR A 427 -4.09 6.52 13.16
C THR A 427 -4.08 6.52 14.70
N LYS A 428 -5.27 6.60 15.33
CA LYS A 428 -5.38 6.48 16.78
C LYS A 428 -4.86 5.13 17.28
N ARG A 429 -5.19 4.06 16.57
CA ARG A 429 -4.77 2.70 16.89
C ARG A 429 -3.26 2.51 16.85
N ILE A 430 -2.53 3.25 15.99
CA ILE A 430 -1.07 3.25 15.94
C ILE A 430 -0.48 3.75 17.26
N SER A 431 -1.04 4.83 17.82
CA SER A 431 -0.57 5.37 19.10
C SER A 431 -0.88 4.45 20.30
N GLU A 432 -1.89 3.59 20.18
CA GLU A 432 -2.29 2.61 21.20
C GLU A 432 -1.48 1.30 21.13
N PHE A 433 -0.61 1.11 20.14
CA PHE A 433 0.14 -0.13 19.95
C PHE A 433 1.06 -0.43 21.14
N PRO A 434 0.86 -1.55 21.86
CA PRO A 434 1.68 -1.88 23.05
C PRO A 434 3.07 -2.38 22.63
N LYS A 435 4.12 -1.82 23.23
CA LYS A 435 5.50 -2.28 22.98
C LYS A 435 5.65 -3.77 23.26
N GLY A 436 6.25 -4.50 22.33
CA GLY A 436 6.49 -5.94 22.45
C GLY A 436 5.31 -6.83 22.02
N SER A 437 4.23 -6.26 21.50
CA SER A 437 3.14 -7.03 20.86
C SER A 437 3.57 -7.53 19.48
N ILE A 438 2.85 -8.53 18.96
CA ILE A 438 2.98 -8.99 17.57
C ILE A 438 2.03 -8.16 16.72
N LEU A 439 2.60 -7.46 15.74
CA LEU A 439 1.84 -6.70 14.77
C LEU A 439 1.26 -7.64 13.72
N VAL A 440 -0.06 -7.70 13.64
CA VAL A 440 -0.78 -8.45 12.61
C VAL A 440 -1.52 -7.47 11.72
N ALA A 441 -1.33 -7.56 10.41
CA ALA A 441 -1.99 -6.64 9.48
C ALA A 441 -2.39 -7.33 8.18
N ASN A 442 -3.43 -6.82 7.52
CA ASN A 442 -3.70 -7.29 6.16
C ASN A 442 -2.55 -6.90 5.20
N LEU A 443 -1.99 -5.72 5.37
CA LEU A 443 -0.74 -5.25 4.73
C LEU A 443 -0.13 -4.16 5.62
N THR A 444 1.15 -3.86 5.44
CA THR A 444 1.77 -2.73 6.16
C THR A 444 1.89 -1.50 5.28
N LEU A 445 1.79 -0.35 5.92
CA LEU A 445 1.95 0.98 5.32
C LEU A 445 3.07 1.72 6.03
N PRO A 446 3.73 2.71 5.39
CA PRO A 446 4.71 3.56 6.06
C PRO A 446 4.19 4.21 7.35
N LEU A 447 2.90 4.52 7.40
CA LEU A 447 2.24 5.05 8.59
C LEU A 447 2.33 4.12 9.81
N LEU A 448 2.52 2.80 9.61
CA LEU A 448 2.70 1.83 10.68
C LEU A 448 4.13 1.80 11.28
N MET A 449 5.07 2.59 10.76
CA MET A 449 6.45 2.59 11.25
C MET A 449 6.59 2.75 12.77
N PRO A 450 5.83 3.64 13.45
CA PRO A 450 5.89 3.75 14.91
C PRO A 450 5.46 2.46 15.64
N ALA A 451 4.47 1.72 15.11
CA ALA A 451 4.04 0.43 15.65
C ALA A 451 5.05 -0.69 15.29
N ILE A 452 5.55 -0.71 14.05
CA ILE A 452 6.54 -1.66 13.57
C ILE A 452 7.79 -1.64 14.46
N ARG A 453 8.32 -0.46 14.77
CA ARG A 453 9.51 -0.31 15.65
C ARG A 453 9.30 -0.83 17.07
N LYS A 454 8.06 -0.82 17.54
CA LYS A 454 7.68 -1.33 18.87
C LYS A 454 7.31 -2.81 18.85
N SER A 455 7.14 -3.41 17.66
CA SER A 455 6.67 -4.78 17.51
C SER A 455 7.76 -5.80 17.81
N LYS A 456 7.35 -6.96 18.32
CA LYS A 456 8.23 -8.09 18.60
C LYS A 456 8.33 -9.04 17.40
N ALA A 457 7.29 -9.08 16.58
CA ALA A 457 7.22 -9.76 15.29
C ALA A 457 6.15 -9.11 14.42
N ILE A 458 6.19 -9.39 13.11
CA ILE A 458 5.21 -8.92 12.12
C ILE A 458 4.62 -10.14 11.40
N VAL A 459 3.29 -10.15 11.24
CA VAL A 459 2.57 -11.12 10.41
C VAL A 459 1.64 -10.36 9.49
N THR A 460 1.69 -10.63 8.17
CA THR A 460 0.77 -10.00 7.22
C THR A 460 0.00 -11.01 6.39
N ASP A 461 -1.27 -10.70 6.10
CA ASP A 461 -2.08 -11.52 5.19
C ASP A 461 -1.52 -11.48 3.78
N HIS A 462 -1.18 -10.27 3.30
CA HIS A 462 -0.72 -10.06 1.94
C HIS A 462 0.71 -9.53 1.90
N GLY A 463 1.39 -9.83 0.79
CA GLY A 463 2.72 -9.34 0.50
C GLY A 463 3.66 -10.44 0.04
N GLY A 464 4.55 -10.12 -0.87
CA GLY A 464 5.69 -10.94 -1.27
C GLY A 464 6.99 -10.39 -0.69
N ILE A 465 8.11 -10.97 -1.04
CA ILE A 465 9.46 -10.67 -0.48
C ILE A 465 9.91 -9.21 -0.68
N THR A 466 9.31 -8.49 -1.61
CA THR A 466 9.54 -7.07 -1.90
C THR A 466 8.48 -6.13 -1.32
N CYS A 467 7.54 -6.64 -0.50
CA CYS A 467 6.54 -5.79 0.14
C CYS A 467 7.14 -4.94 1.27
N HIS A 468 6.42 -3.90 1.67
CA HIS A 468 6.86 -2.99 2.74
C HIS A 468 7.19 -3.72 4.05
N ALA A 469 6.35 -4.67 4.49
CA ALA A 469 6.62 -5.48 5.69
C ALA A 469 7.94 -6.23 5.58
N ALA A 470 8.20 -6.87 4.44
CA ALA A 470 9.40 -7.64 4.19
C ALA A 470 10.66 -6.77 4.17
N ILE A 471 10.61 -5.62 3.53
CA ILE A 471 11.74 -4.69 3.46
C ILE A 471 12.08 -4.18 4.86
N VAL A 472 11.10 -3.59 5.54
CA VAL A 472 11.30 -2.95 6.84
C VAL A 472 11.69 -3.95 7.93
N SER A 473 11.12 -5.16 7.91
CA SER A 473 11.46 -6.20 8.88
C SER A 473 12.92 -6.64 8.77
N ARG A 474 13.46 -6.73 7.56
CA ARG A 474 14.89 -7.02 7.32
C ARG A 474 15.78 -5.89 7.80
N GLU A 475 15.41 -4.65 7.48
CA GLU A 475 16.18 -3.46 7.88
C GLU A 475 16.25 -3.30 9.40
N LEU A 476 15.13 -3.54 10.09
CA LEU A 476 15.06 -3.43 11.54
C LEU A 476 15.42 -4.72 12.29
N GLY A 477 15.63 -5.84 11.60
CA GLY A 477 15.91 -7.13 12.20
C GLY A 477 14.74 -7.71 13.00
N ILE A 478 13.49 -7.42 12.60
CA ILE A 478 12.27 -7.87 13.27
C ILE A 478 11.79 -9.18 12.62
N PRO A 479 11.52 -10.25 13.39
CA PRO A 479 10.93 -11.49 12.86
C PRO A 479 9.68 -11.21 12.04
N CYS A 480 9.58 -11.75 10.81
CA CYS A 480 8.45 -11.42 9.92
C CYS A 480 8.01 -12.61 9.08
N ILE A 481 6.69 -12.84 9.07
CA ILE A 481 5.99 -13.77 8.17
C ILE A 481 5.00 -12.94 7.33
N ILE A 482 5.03 -13.11 6.02
CA ILE A 482 4.17 -12.42 5.05
C ILE A 482 3.34 -13.42 4.25
N GLY A 483 2.28 -12.96 3.57
CA GLY A 483 1.46 -13.83 2.72
C GLY A 483 0.73 -14.93 3.50
N ALA A 484 0.33 -14.67 4.74
CA ALA A 484 -0.39 -15.65 5.57
C ALA A 484 -1.88 -15.76 5.22
N ASP A 485 -2.41 -14.94 4.32
CA ASP A 485 -3.76 -14.89 3.74
C ASP A 485 -4.94 -14.75 4.71
N ILE A 486 -4.81 -15.29 5.91
CA ILE A 486 -5.92 -15.44 6.86
C ILE A 486 -5.65 -14.88 8.27
N ALA A 487 -4.45 -14.35 8.53
CA ALA A 487 -4.06 -13.95 9.88
C ALA A 487 -5.03 -12.94 10.51
N THR A 488 -5.41 -11.89 9.78
CA THR A 488 -6.38 -10.90 10.30
C THR A 488 -7.82 -11.41 10.40
N LYS A 489 -8.14 -12.56 9.77
CA LYS A 489 -9.46 -13.19 9.82
C LYS A 489 -9.59 -14.20 10.95
N VAL A 490 -8.48 -14.85 11.27
CA VAL A 490 -8.43 -15.95 12.25
C VAL A 490 -8.05 -15.46 13.64
N LEU A 491 -7.20 -14.40 13.71
CA LEU A 491 -6.71 -13.85 14.97
C LEU A 491 -7.59 -12.71 15.48
N ASN A 492 -7.60 -12.55 16.80
CA ASN A 492 -8.21 -11.42 17.50
C ASN A 492 -7.17 -10.65 18.31
N ASP A 493 -7.46 -9.38 18.61
CA ASP A 493 -6.64 -8.60 19.52
C ASP A 493 -6.50 -9.29 20.88
N GLY A 494 -5.28 -9.39 21.36
CA GLY A 494 -4.99 -10.02 22.66
C GLY A 494 -4.75 -11.54 22.61
N ASP A 495 -5.04 -12.22 21.48
CA ASP A 495 -4.66 -13.62 21.30
C ASP A 495 -3.14 -13.78 21.55
N LEU A 496 -2.74 -14.83 22.26
CA LEU A 496 -1.35 -15.20 22.42
C LEU A 496 -0.94 -16.13 21.30
N ILE A 497 0.02 -15.71 20.47
CA ILE A 497 0.52 -16.53 19.35
C ILE A 497 2.02 -16.79 19.44
N GLU A 498 2.44 -17.84 18.76
CA GLU A 498 3.83 -18.14 18.46
C GLU A 498 4.08 -17.94 16.96
N VAL A 499 5.12 -17.18 16.64
CA VAL A 499 5.59 -16.92 15.27
C VAL A 499 6.92 -17.63 15.10
N ASP A 500 6.95 -18.72 14.36
CA ASP A 500 8.14 -19.49 14.03
C ASP A 500 8.68 -19.05 12.66
N THR A 501 9.66 -18.15 12.67
CA THR A 501 10.28 -17.68 11.42
C THR A 501 11.36 -18.62 10.86
N GLU A 502 11.61 -19.77 11.51
CA GLU A 502 12.43 -20.84 10.92
C GLU A 502 11.60 -21.68 9.93
N LYS A 503 10.31 -21.87 10.26
CA LYS A 503 9.40 -22.75 9.50
C LYS A 503 8.32 -21.99 8.74
N GLY A 504 8.14 -20.68 8.98
CA GLY A 504 7.05 -19.90 8.40
C GLY A 504 5.68 -20.26 9.00
N ILE A 505 5.62 -20.66 10.27
CA ILE A 505 4.38 -21.10 10.95
C ILE A 505 3.95 -20.06 11.98
N VAL A 506 2.66 -19.76 12.00
CA VAL A 506 2.00 -19.00 13.07
C VAL A 506 1.03 -19.91 13.81
N LYS A 507 1.22 -20.09 15.11
CA LYS A 507 0.41 -20.97 15.96
C LYS A 507 -0.31 -20.17 17.03
N ILE A 508 -1.61 -20.48 17.22
CA ILE A 508 -2.43 -19.88 18.27
C ILE A 508 -2.21 -20.68 19.56
N ILE A 509 -1.68 -20.01 20.59
CA ILE A 509 -1.41 -20.64 21.88
C ILE A 509 -2.59 -20.46 22.83
N GLU A 510 -3.18 -19.24 22.84
CA GLU A 510 -4.31 -18.93 23.71
C GLU A 510 -5.17 -17.87 23.04
N ARG A 511 -6.49 -18.06 23.04
CA ARG A 511 -7.46 -17.08 22.56
C ARG A 511 -7.73 -16.03 23.62
N ALA A 512 -7.83 -14.78 23.19
CA ALA A 512 -8.30 -13.70 24.07
C ALA A 512 -9.74 -13.99 24.52
N LYS A 513 -10.03 -13.73 25.80
CA LYS A 513 -11.36 -13.93 26.39
C LYS A 513 -12.30 -12.79 26.00
#